data_05a7ae813ff0323168c4faf406f7c1e0
#
_entry.id   05a7ae813ff0323168c4faf406f7c1e0
#
_cell.length_a   1.000
_cell.length_b   1.000
_cell.length_c   1.000
_cell.angle_alpha   90.00
_cell.angle_beta   90.00
_cell.angle_gamma   90.00
#
_symmetry.space_group_name_H-M   'P 1'
#
loop_
_entity.id
_entity.type
_entity.pdbx_description
1 polymer ?
#
loop_
_entity_poly.entity_id
_entity_poly.type
_entity_poly.pdbx_seq_one_letter_code
_entity_poly.pdbx_strand_id
1 'polypeptide(L)'
;LSGSRMMCNYMRFGGCRCDLPPQWLEQAQEFIQQFEAFLDSYEKLLTENEILMARTQHVGALSAELAINAGVSGPMLRASGVNYDLRKVDRYGIYDRFDFRVPLGDAGDVYDRYMVRILEMRESIKILHPAIKDIPDGPIVNPKAKLRGFRPKPGEAYGRIEGPKGELGFYLISD
;
A
#
# COMPACT_ATOMS: atom_id res chain seq x y z
N LEU A 1 2.85 4.04 16.13
CA LEU A 1 3.03 5.16 15.21
C LEU A 1 1.74 6.00 15.03
N SER A 2 0.60 5.38 14.74
CA SER A 2 -0.68 6.11 14.54
C SER A 2 -1.45 6.38 15.83
N GLY A 3 -1.08 5.79 16.94
CA GLY A 3 -1.83 5.81 18.20
C GLY A 3 -3.17 5.11 18.14
N SER A 4 -3.43 4.35 17.08
CA SER A 4 -4.68 3.62 16.84
C SER A 4 -4.44 2.12 16.96
N ARG A 5 -5.48 1.37 17.38
CA ARG A 5 -5.38 -0.09 17.50
C ARG A 5 -5.61 -0.79 16.17
N MET A 6 -6.86 -0.86 15.73
CA MET A 6 -7.28 -1.60 14.53
C MET A 6 -7.68 -0.67 13.39
N MET A 7 -8.28 0.47 13.68
CA MET A 7 -8.72 1.48 12.72
C MET A 7 -7.73 2.65 12.72
N CYS A 8 -6.96 2.80 11.65
CA CYS A 8 -6.01 3.91 11.51
C CYS A 8 -6.73 5.20 11.07
N ASN A 9 -7.53 5.79 11.96
CA ASN A 9 -8.30 7.01 11.70
C ASN A 9 -7.47 8.30 11.72
N TYR A 10 -6.21 8.22 11.32
CA TYR A 10 -5.32 9.38 11.31
C TYR A 10 -5.64 10.33 10.17
N MET A 11 -5.80 9.79 8.96
CA MET A 11 -6.20 10.59 7.79
C MET A 11 -7.71 10.81 7.79
N ARG A 12 -8.13 12.03 7.47
CA ARG A 12 -9.52 12.46 7.44
C ARG A 12 -9.77 13.34 6.23
N PHE A 13 -11.04 13.55 5.91
CA PHE A 13 -11.39 14.53 4.88
C PHE A 13 -10.78 15.90 5.22
N GLY A 14 -10.00 16.44 4.28
CA GLY A 14 -9.33 17.73 4.41
C GLY A 14 -7.98 17.71 5.12
N GLY A 15 -7.49 16.56 5.60
CA GLY A 15 -6.15 16.49 6.21
C GLY A 15 -5.98 15.38 7.24
N CYS A 16 -5.25 15.66 8.31
CA CYS A 16 -4.94 14.73 9.38
C CYS A 16 -5.70 15.06 10.67
N ARG A 17 -5.86 14.06 11.54
CA ARG A 17 -6.54 14.22 12.83
C ARG A 17 -5.79 15.12 13.80
N CYS A 18 -4.47 14.98 13.88
CA CYS A 18 -3.56 15.69 14.75
C CYS A 18 -2.20 15.79 14.09
N ASP A 19 -1.37 16.66 14.60
CA ASP A 19 0.01 16.78 14.15
C ASP A 19 0.86 15.61 14.65
N LEU A 20 2.05 15.46 14.09
CA LEU A 20 2.99 14.43 14.50
C LEU A 20 3.47 14.71 15.93
N PRO A 21 3.51 13.70 16.81
CA PRO A 21 4.10 13.88 18.13
C PRO A 21 5.58 14.28 18.05
N PRO A 22 6.11 14.97 19.04
CA PRO A 22 7.55 15.19 19.16
C PRO A 22 8.32 13.87 19.03
N GLN A 23 9.48 13.89 18.38
CA GLN A 23 10.35 12.72 18.15
C GLN A 23 9.76 11.61 17.23
N TRP A 24 8.55 11.82 16.67
CA TRP A 24 7.92 10.81 15.82
C TRP A 24 8.78 10.48 14.58
N LEU A 25 9.36 11.50 13.97
CA LEU A 25 10.21 11.33 12.77
C LEU A 25 11.46 10.49 13.08
N GLU A 26 12.10 10.74 14.22
CA GLU A 26 13.26 9.98 14.68
C GLU A 26 12.90 8.52 14.93
N GLN A 27 11.80 8.28 15.65
CA GLN A 27 11.30 6.93 15.92
C GLN A 27 10.88 6.19 14.66
N ALA A 28 10.29 6.88 13.69
CA ALA A 28 9.92 6.30 12.41
C ALA A 28 11.16 5.91 11.57
N GLN A 29 12.19 6.74 11.56
CA GLN A 29 13.45 6.43 10.89
C GLN A 29 14.15 5.22 11.52
N GLU A 30 14.22 5.19 12.85
CA GLU A 30 14.78 4.05 13.59
C GLU A 30 14.00 2.75 13.29
N PHE A 31 12.67 2.82 13.31
CA PHE A 31 11.84 1.67 12.98
C PHE A 31 12.09 1.14 11.57
N ILE A 32 12.23 2.02 10.57
CA ILE A 32 12.46 1.61 9.18
C ILE A 32 13.82 0.92 9.05
N GLN A 33 14.87 1.44 9.71
CA GLN A 33 16.19 0.82 9.72
C GLN A 33 16.16 -0.59 10.34
N GLN A 34 15.46 -0.74 11.46
CA GLN A 34 15.27 -2.05 12.10
C GLN A 34 14.43 -3.00 11.24
N PHE A 35 13.46 -2.47 10.52
CA PHE A 35 12.54 -3.27 9.71
C PHE A 35 13.24 -3.96 8.53
N GLU A 36 14.28 -3.38 7.95
CA GLU A 36 15.10 -4.04 6.92
C GLU A 36 15.72 -5.34 7.44
N ALA A 37 16.29 -5.31 8.65
CA ALA A 37 16.86 -6.50 9.28
C ALA A 37 15.79 -7.55 9.64
N PHE A 38 14.58 -7.11 9.98
CA PHE A 38 13.47 -8.03 10.21
C PHE A 38 13.02 -8.72 8.92
N LEU A 39 13.03 -8.04 7.78
CA LEU A 39 12.71 -8.65 6.49
C LEU A 39 13.69 -9.78 6.16
N ASP A 40 14.98 -9.57 6.36
CA ASP A 40 15.99 -10.61 6.17
C ASP A 40 15.74 -11.82 7.08
N SER A 41 15.34 -11.56 8.31
CA SER A 41 14.97 -12.61 9.26
C SER A 41 13.72 -13.40 8.83
N TYR A 42 12.72 -12.70 8.28
CA TYR A 42 11.51 -13.34 7.76
C TYR A 42 11.82 -14.19 6.52
N GLU A 43 12.66 -13.70 5.62
CA GLU A 43 13.08 -14.48 4.46
C GLU A 43 13.81 -15.76 4.88
N LYS A 44 14.76 -15.66 5.79
CA LYS A 44 15.49 -16.82 6.31
C LYS A 44 14.58 -17.83 7.02
N LEU A 45 13.56 -17.35 7.74
CA LEU A 45 12.65 -18.21 8.48
C LEU A 45 11.59 -18.87 7.59
N LEU A 46 11.06 -18.15 6.63
CA LEU A 46 9.88 -18.54 5.85
C LEU A 46 10.23 -18.91 4.40
N THR A 47 10.98 -18.06 3.69
CA THR A 47 11.24 -18.26 2.26
C THR A 47 12.08 -19.52 2.02
N GLU A 48 13.03 -19.81 2.90
CA GLU A 48 13.89 -20.99 2.84
C GLU A 48 13.29 -22.25 3.52
N ASN A 49 12.06 -22.14 4.02
CA ASN A 49 11.40 -23.24 4.70
C ASN A 49 10.86 -24.27 3.69
N GLU A 50 11.43 -25.46 3.67
CA GLU A 50 11.06 -26.53 2.74
C GLU A 50 9.57 -26.91 2.84
N ILE A 51 9.00 -26.89 4.05
CA ILE A 51 7.58 -27.21 4.25
C ILE A 51 6.70 -26.14 3.63
N LEU A 52 7.06 -24.86 3.80
CA LEU A 52 6.34 -23.76 3.16
C LEU A 52 6.41 -23.88 1.64
N MET A 53 7.60 -24.08 1.10
CA MET A 53 7.82 -24.24 -0.35
C MET A 53 6.99 -25.42 -0.91
N ALA A 54 7.06 -26.58 -0.29
CA ALA A 54 6.31 -27.76 -0.72
C ALA A 54 4.77 -27.58 -0.67
N ARG A 55 4.27 -26.70 0.21
CA ARG A 55 2.83 -26.45 0.35
C ARG A 55 2.32 -25.27 -0.47
N THR A 56 3.19 -24.46 -1.03
CA THR A 56 2.81 -23.21 -1.71
C THR A 56 3.23 -23.16 -3.18
N GLN A 57 4.36 -23.78 -3.55
CA GLN A 57 4.79 -23.87 -4.93
C GLN A 57 3.86 -24.75 -5.75
N HIS A 58 3.47 -24.26 -6.91
CA HIS A 58 2.54 -24.90 -7.84
C HIS A 58 1.13 -25.16 -7.28
N VAL A 59 0.80 -24.56 -6.14
CA VAL A 59 -0.52 -24.68 -5.51
C VAL A 59 -1.36 -23.43 -5.79
N GLY A 60 -2.60 -23.62 -6.26
CA GLY A 60 -3.55 -22.54 -6.50
C GLY A 60 -3.07 -21.52 -7.53
N ALA A 61 -2.44 -21.98 -8.60
CA ALA A 61 -2.00 -21.12 -9.69
C ALA A 61 -3.18 -20.38 -10.33
N LEU A 62 -3.02 -19.08 -10.52
CA LEU A 62 -4.01 -18.19 -11.13
C LEU A 62 -3.36 -17.56 -12.37
N SER A 63 -3.89 -17.88 -13.55
CA SER A 63 -3.38 -17.28 -14.78
C SER A 63 -3.69 -15.78 -14.87
N ALA A 64 -2.85 -15.03 -15.58
CA ALA A 64 -3.05 -13.61 -15.81
C ALA A 64 -4.42 -13.30 -16.44
N GLU A 65 -4.81 -14.10 -17.43
CA GLU A 65 -6.11 -13.96 -18.12
C GLU A 65 -7.28 -14.13 -17.15
N LEU A 66 -7.27 -15.19 -16.35
CA LEU A 66 -8.33 -15.45 -15.37
C LEU A 66 -8.37 -14.37 -14.28
N ALA A 67 -7.20 -13.90 -13.81
CA ALA A 67 -7.09 -12.84 -12.82
C ALA A 67 -7.71 -11.52 -13.35
N ILE A 68 -7.42 -11.14 -14.59
CA ILE A 68 -7.97 -9.95 -15.22
C ILE A 68 -9.49 -10.09 -15.39
N ASN A 69 -9.95 -11.20 -15.92
CA ASN A 69 -11.38 -11.46 -16.16
C ASN A 69 -12.20 -11.48 -14.86
N ALA A 70 -11.59 -11.91 -13.76
CA ALA A 70 -12.21 -11.91 -12.44
C ALA A 70 -12.09 -10.56 -11.69
N GLY A 71 -11.48 -9.53 -12.29
CA GLY A 71 -11.29 -8.23 -11.67
C GLY A 71 -10.34 -8.24 -10.48
N VAL A 72 -9.40 -9.18 -10.44
CA VAL A 72 -8.38 -9.26 -9.39
C VAL A 72 -7.40 -8.09 -9.52
N SER A 73 -7.00 -7.53 -8.39
CA SER A 73 -6.05 -6.42 -8.31
C SER A 73 -4.97 -6.69 -7.23
N GLY A 74 -4.02 -5.77 -7.12
CA GLY A 74 -3.00 -5.79 -6.08
C GLY A 74 -2.00 -6.95 -6.17
N PRO A 75 -1.46 -7.39 -5.03
CA PRO A 75 -0.43 -8.42 -5.00
C PRO A 75 -0.83 -9.74 -5.64
N MET A 76 -2.12 -10.08 -5.64
CA MET A 76 -2.60 -11.30 -6.29
C MET A 76 -2.49 -11.21 -7.81
N LEU A 77 -2.86 -10.06 -8.39
CA LEU A 77 -2.73 -9.83 -9.83
C LEU A 77 -1.26 -9.76 -10.24
N ARG A 78 -0.43 -9.09 -9.44
CA ARG A 78 1.02 -8.98 -9.68
C ARG A 78 1.73 -10.34 -9.57
N ALA A 79 1.28 -11.21 -8.68
CA ALA A 79 1.78 -12.59 -8.60
C ALA A 79 1.52 -13.38 -9.89
N SER A 80 0.46 -13.07 -10.62
CA SER A 80 0.15 -13.65 -11.93
C SER A 80 0.88 -12.96 -13.11
N GLY A 81 1.91 -12.15 -12.83
CA GLY A 81 2.76 -11.51 -13.84
C GLY A 81 2.20 -10.23 -14.46
N VAL A 82 1.07 -9.72 -13.99
CA VAL A 82 0.45 -8.51 -14.54
C VAL A 82 1.00 -7.26 -13.85
N ASN A 83 1.67 -6.41 -14.61
CA ASN A 83 2.23 -5.16 -14.13
C ASN A 83 1.14 -4.08 -13.98
N TYR A 84 0.40 -4.16 -12.88
CA TYR A 84 -0.65 -3.21 -12.56
C TYR A 84 -0.54 -2.76 -11.10
N ASP A 85 -0.33 -1.46 -10.91
CA ASP A 85 -0.26 -0.79 -9.61
C ASP A 85 -0.83 0.61 -9.75
N LEU A 86 -1.87 0.93 -9.00
CA LEU A 86 -2.57 2.20 -9.09
C LEU A 86 -1.67 3.40 -8.78
N ARG A 87 -0.67 3.23 -7.94
CA ARG A 87 0.30 4.27 -7.62
C ARG A 87 1.12 4.70 -8.84
N LYS A 88 1.30 3.80 -9.82
CA LYS A 88 1.99 4.07 -11.09
C LYS A 88 1.03 4.44 -12.23
N VAL A 89 -0.16 3.84 -12.26
CA VAL A 89 -1.15 4.03 -13.33
C VAL A 89 -1.91 5.33 -13.16
N ASP A 90 -2.50 5.55 -11.99
CA ASP A 90 -3.33 6.74 -11.70
C ASP A 90 -2.53 7.91 -11.13
N ARG A 91 -1.29 7.66 -10.68
CA ARG A 91 -0.35 8.67 -10.16
C ARG A 91 -0.97 9.63 -9.15
N TYR A 92 -1.76 9.10 -8.23
CA TYR A 92 -2.41 9.90 -7.20
C TYR A 92 -1.44 10.25 -6.05
N GLY A 93 -1.78 11.29 -5.30
CA GLY A 93 -0.99 11.76 -4.17
C GLY A 93 0.37 12.30 -4.62
N ILE A 94 1.43 11.75 -4.04
CA ILE A 94 2.82 12.15 -4.34
C ILE A 94 3.67 10.97 -4.82
N TYR A 95 3.05 9.86 -5.23
CA TYR A 95 3.77 8.63 -5.60
C TYR A 95 4.66 8.79 -6.83
N ASP A 96 4.39 9.76 -7.69
CA ASP A 96 5.23 10.12 -8.84
C ASP A 96 6.61 10.66 -8.46
N ARG A 97 6.80 11.10 -7.20
CA ARG A 97 8.08 11.58 -6.68
C ARG A 97 9.02 10.46 -6.23
N PHE A 98 8.49 9.24 -6.07
CA PHE A 98 9.25 8.12 -5.51
C PHE A 98 9.67 7.13 -6.58
N ASP A 99 10.94 6.73 -6.50
CA ASP A 99 11.46 5.64 -7.33
C ASP A 99 11.26 4.31 -6.62
N PHE A 100 10.32 3.52 -7.11
CA PHE A 100 10.07 2.16 -6.65
C PHE A 100 9.67 1.27 -7.83
N ARG A 101 9.91 -0.02 -7.71
CA ARG A 101 9.53 -1.02 -8.71
C ARG A 101 8.22 -1.68 -8.32
N VAL A 102 7.55 -2.26 -9.30
CA VAL A 102 6.37 -3.10 -9.09
C VAL A 102 6.84 -4.56 -9.18
N PRO A 103 6.94 -5.30 -8.06
CA PRO A 103 7.32 -6.69 -8.10
C PRO A 103 6.28 -7.55 -8.80
N LEU A 104 6.74 -8.51 -9.60
CA LEU A 104 5.87 -9.44 -10.33
C LEU A 104 6.28 -10.88 -10.02
N GLY A 105 5.31 -11.78 -10.03
CA GLY A 105 5.51 -13.23 -10.06
C GLY A 105 5.42 -13.79 -11.46
N ASP A 106 5.71 -15.07 -11.62
CA ASP A 106 5.67 -15.80 -12.89
C ASP A 106 4.61 -16.91 -12.91
N ALA A 107 4.55 -17.70 -11.84
CA ALA A 107 3.68 -18.88 -11.77
C ALA A 107 2.25 -18.55 -11.31
N GLY A 108 2.04 -17.41 -10.68
CA GLY A 108 0.74 -17.00 -10.14
C GLY A 108 0.23 -17.89 -9.01
N ASP A 109 1.10 -18.66 -8.38
CA ASP A 109 0.77 -19.61 -7.31
C ASP A 109 0.78 -18.95 -5.92
N VAL A 110 0.58 -19.74 -4.88
CA VAL A 110 0.59 -19.22 -3.49
C VAL A 110 1.96 -18.71 -3.10
N TYR A 111 3.04 -19.35 -3.58
CA TYR A 111 4.40 -18.92 -3.29
C TYR A 111 4.71 -17.56 -3.90
N ASP A 112 4.34 -17.34 -5.15
CA ASP A 112 4.49 -16.03 -5.81
C ASP A 112 3.71 -14.93 -5.09
N ARG A 113 2.49 -15.23 -4.63
CA ARG A 113 1.70 -14.28 -3.83
C ARG A 113 2.36 -13.92 -2.50
N TYR A 114 3.10 -14.84 -1.91
CA TYR A 114 3.93 -14.57 -0.74
C TYR A 114 5.15 -13.74 -1.12
N MET A 115 5.91 -14.16 -2.13
CA MET A 115 7.14 -13.48 -2.55
C MET A 115 6.91 -12.04 -3.01
N VAL A 116 5.85 -11.79 -3.78
CA VAL A 116 5.48 -10.42 -4.20
C VAL A 116 5.30 -9.53 -2.98
N ARG A 117 4.65 -10.00 -1.91
CA ARG A 117 4.46 -9.19 -0.68
C ARG A 117 5.76 -8.90 0.05
N ILE A 118 6.68 -9.86 0.11
CA ILE A 118 8.02 -9.61 0.69
C ILE A 118 8.76 -8.54 -0.11
N LEU A 119 8.76 -8.66 -1.43
CA LEU A 119 9.40 -7.68 -2.31
C LEU A 119 8.72 -6.30 -2.23
N GLU A 120 7.40 -6.24 -2.12
CA GLU A 120 6.65 -5.00 -1.93
C GLU A 120 6.97 -4.31 -0.60
N MET A 121 7.24 -5.05 0.46
CA MET A 121 7.71 -4.46 1.71
C MET A 121 9.08 -3.76 1.53
N ARG A 122 10.01 -4.36 0.77
CA ARG A 122 11.30 -3.73 0.43
C ARG A 122 11.10 -2.46 -0.42
N GLU A 123 10.21 -2.49 -1.39
CA GLU A 123 9.88 -1.30 -2.19
C GLU A 123 9.18 -0.22 -1.35
N SER A 124 8.35 -0.60 -0.38
CA SER A 124 7.71 0.32 0.56
C SER A 124 8.73 1.07 1.42
N ILE A 125 9.80 0.41 1.85
CA ILE A 125 10.91 1.05 2.57
C ILE A 125 11.54 2.16 1.72
N LYS A 126 11.78 1.91 0.42
CA LYS A 126 12.32 2.91 -0.51
C LYS A 126 11.42 4.14 -0.67
N ILE A 127 10.10 3.96 -0.52
CA ILE A 127 9.14 5.07 -0.53
C ILE A 127 9.18 5.82 0.81
N LEU A 128 9.26 5.09 1.93
CA LEU A 128 9.18 5.67 3.27
C LEU A 128 10.40 6.54 3.61
N HIS A 129 11.61 6.16 3.20
CA HIS A 129 12.82 6.94 3.47
C HIS A 129 12.73 8.39 2.95
N PRO A 130 12.50 8.65 1.65
CA PRO A 130 12.35 10.01 1.16
C PRO A 130 11.06 10.68 1.69
N ALA A 131 9.96 9.94 1.87
CA ALA A 131 8.72 10.51 2.38
C ALA A 131 8.88 11.10 3.78
N ILE A 132 9.60 10.41 4.68
CA ILE A 132 9.87 10.92 6.04
C ILE A 132 10.82 12.11 6.01
N LYS A 133 11.82 12.09 5.13
CA LYS A 133 12.79 13.18 5.00
C LYS A 133 12.16 14.47 4.49
N ASP A 134 11.18 14.34 3.59
CA ASP A 134 10.59 15.46 2.86
C ASP A 134 9.19 15.85 3.38
N ILE A 135 8.84 15.48 4.62
CA ILE A 135 7.58 15.91 5.25
C ILE A 135 7.62 17.44 5.41
N PRO A 136 6.69 18.18 4.76
CA PRO A 136 6.66 19.63 4.85
C PRO A 136 6.10 20.10 6.19
N ASP A 137 6.63 21.21 6.68
CA ASP A 137 6.00 21.96 7.74
C ASP A 137 4.71 22.63 7.27
N GLY A 138 3.78 22.87 8.20
CA GLY A 138 2.59 23.65 7.88
C GLY A 138 1.29 23.09 8.46
N PRO A 139 0.15 23.61 8.03
CA PRO A 139 -1.14 23.20 8.56
C PRO A 139 -1.48 21.78 8.14
N ILE A 140 -1.81 20.95 9.13
CA ILE A 140 -2.20 19.54 8.92
C ILE A 140 -3.61 19.36 8.35
N VAL A 141 -4.40 20.43 8.33
CA VAL A 141 -5.75 20.46 7.76
C VAL A 141 -5.83 21.60 6.74
N ASN A 142 -6.40 21.33 5.58
CA ASN A 142 -6.66 22.35 4.57
C ASN A 142 -7.68 23.38 5.13
N PRO A 143 -7.29 24.65 5.33
CA PRO A 143 -8.17 25.66 5.90
C PRO A 143 -9.41 25.96 5.05
N LYS A 144 -9.39 25.59 3.77
CA LYS A 144 -10.54 25.71 2.85
C LYS A 144 -11.51 24.51 2.93
N ALA A 145 -11.15 23.43 3.60
CA ALA A 145 -12.00 22.26 3.75
C ALA A 145 -13.11 22.52 4.77
N LYS A 146 -14.26 22.95 4.30
CA LYS A 146 -15.45 23.12 5.14
C LYS A 146 -16.14 21.77 5.33
N LEU A 147 -15.71 21.00 6.32
CA LEU A 147 -16.29 19.67 6.60
C LEU A 147 -17.66 19.76 7.27
N ARG A 148 -17.89 20.76 8.11
CA ARG A 148 -19.17 20.95 8.82
C ARG A 148 -20.20 21.57 7.87
N GLY A 149 -21.29 20.85 7.63
CA GLY A 149 -22.35 21.29 6.72
C GLY A 149 -21.99 21.16 5.24
N PHE A 150 -20.95 20.37 4.90
CA PHE A 150 -20.66 20.04 3.51
C PHE A 150 -21.83 19.30 2.89
N ARG A 151 -22.34 19.82 1.78
CA ARG A 151 -23.37 19.20 0.96
C ARG A 151 -22.80 19.06 -0.45
N PRO A 152 -22.55 17.85 -0.92
CA PRO A 152 -22.11 17.63 -2.29
C PRO A 152 -23.19 18.10 -3.26
N LYS A 153 -22.78 18.52 -4.44
CA LYS A 153 -23.72 18.80 -5.53
C LYS A 153 -24.25 17.49 -6.08
N PRO A 154 -25.47 17.48 -6.67
CA PRO A 154 -25.96 16.31 -7.39
C PRO A 154 -24.94 15.81 -8.40
N GLY A 155 -24.72 14.51 -8.43
CA GLY A 155 -23.74 13.88 -9.33
C GLY A 155 -23.19 12.58 -8.79
N GLU A 156 -22.29 12.00 -9.56
CA GLU A 156 -21.62 10.75 -9.27
C GLU A 156 -20.11 10.97 -9.25
N ALA A 157 -19.43 10.26 -8.38
CA ALA A 157 -17.96 10.27 -8.32
C ALA A 157 -17.42 8.89 -7.94
N TYR A 158 -16.35 8.46 -8.60
CA TYR A 158 -15.59 7.29 -8.25
C TYR A 158 -14.16 7.67 -7.92
N GLY A 159 -13.68 7.21 -6.79
CA GLY A 159 -12.30 7.38 -6.36
C GLY A 159 -11.71 6.04 -5.96
N ARG A 160 -10.43 5.81 -6.28
CA ARG A 160 -9.75 4.56 -5.96
C ARG A 160 -8.31 4.79 -5.53
N ILE A 161 -7.80 3.88 -4.73
CA ILE A 161 -6.42 3.86 -4.25
C ILE A 161 -5.87 2.43 -4.22
N GLU A 162 -4.55 2.29 -4.26
CA GLU A 162 -3.89 1.01 -4.01
C GLU A 162 -3.91 0.70 -2.52
N GLY A 163 -4.65 -0.31 -2.12
CA GLY A 163 -4.63 -0.85 -0.77
C GLY A 163 -3.65 -2.03 -0.64
N PRO A 164 -3.31 -2.48 0.58
CA PRO A 164 -2.38 -3.60 0.78
C PRO A 164 -2.82 -4.92 0.16
N LYS A 165 -4.12 -5.08 -0.09
CA LYS A 165 -4.71 -6.28 -0.70
C LYS A 165 -5.14 -6.08 -2.15
N GLY A 166 -5.03 -4.87 -2.68
CA GLY A 166 -5.45 -4.49 -4.02
C GLY A 166 -6.24 -3.19 -4.03
N GLU A 167 -6.95 -2.93 -5.12
CA GLU A 167 -7.74 -1.72 -5.30
C GLU A 167 -8.79 -1.56 -4.20
N LEU A 168 -8.82 -0.38 -3.61
CA LEU A 168 -9.86 0.08 -2.72
C LEU A 168 -10.61 1.22 -3.40
N GLY A 169 -11.83 0.96 -3.85
CA GLY A 169 -12.66 1.90 -4.58
C GLY A 169 -13.84 2.41 -3.75
N PHE A 170 -14.18 3.69 -3.97
CA PHE A 170 -15.37 4.33 -3.40
C PHE A 170 -16.19 4.94 -4.53
N TYR A 171 -17.44 4.54 -4.61
CA TYR A 171 -18.41 5.12 -5.52
C TYR A 171 -19.46 5.88 -4.73
N LEU A 172 -19.65 7.14 -5.06
CA LEU A 172 -20.55 8.06 -4.36
C LEU A 172 -21.59 8.61 -5.34
N ILE A 173 -22.84 8.63 -4.88
CA ILE A 173 -23.97 9.27 -5.57
C ILE A 173 -24.52 10.33 -4.63
N SER A 174 -24.82 11.52 -5.14
CA SER A 174 -25.50 12.60 -4.44
C SER A 174 -26.67 13.11 -5.27
N ASP A 175 -27.82 13.28 -4.62
CA ASP A 175 -29.06 13.85 -5.17
C ASP A 175 -29.18 15.35 -4.86
#